data_6ec0c4b48f575a7c25c5a3caf1faa7ea
#
_entry.id   6ec0c4b48f575a7c25c5a3caf1faa7ea
#
_cell.length_a   1.000
_cell.length_b   1.000
_cell.length_c   1.000
_cell.angle_alpha   90.00
_cell.angle_beta   90.00
_cell.angle_gamma   90.00
#
_symmetry.space_group_name_H-M   'P 1'
#
loop_
_entity.id
_entity.type
_entity.pdbx_description
1 polymer ?
#
loop_
_entity_poly.entity_id
_entity_poly.type
_entity_poly.pdbx_seq_one_letter_code
_entity_poly.pdbx_strand_id
1 'polypeptide(L)'
;MAELAFLDEFRLFDGNCVRFYGHDGDHQVLCGVTVEALKRCDPSLPRNGLVPAEEFLKAFERLMVDIHDTARAKHAKGELERDGDIKVLIKRHDLLSY
;
A
#
# COMPACT_ATOMS: atom_id res chain seq x y z
N MET A 1 -13.27 17.01 7.60
CA MET A 1 -12.62 15.69 7.79
C MET A 1 -11.15 15.78 7.46
N ALA A 2 -10.33 15.16 8.29
CA ALA A 2 -8.90 15.15 8.03
C ALA A 2 -8.57 14.20 6.89
N GLU A 3 -7.70 14.63 6.00
CA GLU A 3 -7.17 13.78 4.95
C GLU A 3 -6.13 12.85 5.56
N LEU A 4 -6.07 11.62 5.06
CA LEU A 4 -5.07 10.66 5.52
C LEU A 4 -3.67 11.17 5.20
N ALA A 5 -2.84 11.30 6.22
CA ALA A 5 -1.46 11.78 6.08
C ALA A 5 -0.48 10.63 6.28
N PHE A 6 0.69 10.73 5.65
CA PHE A 6 1.71 9.68 5.73
C PHE A 6 2.98 10.26 6.33
N LEU A 7 3.03 10.23 7.68
CA LEU A 7 4.09 10.85 8.46
C LEU A 7 5.20 9.87 8.83
N ASP A 8 4.88 8.57 8.82
CA ASP A 8 5.84 7.51 9.17
C ASP A 8 6.55 6.98 7.94
N GLU A 9 7.80 6.57 8.14
CA GLU A 9 8.54 5.86 7.11
C GLU A 9 8.52 4.35 7.33
N PHE A 10 7.68 3.89 8.25
CA PHE A 10 7.56 2.46 8.54
C PHE A 10 7.02 1.71 7.32
N ARG A 11 7.71 0.64 6.99
CA ARG A 11 7.31 -0.28 5.93
C ARG A 11 7.66 -1.68 6.35
N LEU A 12 6.74 -2.60 6.17
CA LEU A 12 6.96 -3.99 6.52
C LEU A 12 6.35 -4.90 5.46
N PHE A 13 7.18 -5.76 4.88
CA PHE A 13 6.68 -6.80 3.99
C PHE A 13 6.32 -8.04 4.83
N ASP A 14 5.06 -8.45 4.76
CA ASP A 14 4.56 -9.57 5.57
C ASP A 14 4.39 -10.88 4.78
N GLY A 15 4.86 -10.92 3.55
CA GLY A 15 4.70 -12.07 2.65
C GLY A 15 3.58 -11.87 1.64
N ASN A 16 2.59 -11.06 1.94
CA ASN A 16 1.43 -10.81 1.07
C ASN A 16 1.31 -9.36 0.66
N CYS A 17 1.71 -8.46 1.54
CA CYS A 17 1.56 -7.02 1.36
C CYS A 17 2.76 -6.28 1.90
N VAL A 18 2.95 -5.05 1.42
CA VAL A 18 3.82 -4.10 2.11
C VAL A 18 2.91 -3.24 2.98
N ARG A 19 3.12 -3.30 4.29
CA ARG A 19 2.34 -2.55 5.28
C ARG A 19 2.96 -1.19 5.52
N PHE A 20 2.11 -0.19 5.70
CA PHE A 20 2.54 1.17 6.01
C PHE A 20 1.45 1.86 6.81
N TYR A 21 1.78 2.98 7.45
CA TYR A 21 0.82 3.69 8.28
C TYR A 21 0.41 5.02 7.68
N GLY A 22 -0.90 5.27 7.71
CA GLY A 22 -1.44 6.58 7.51
C GLY A 22 -1.95 7.14 8.84
N HIS A 23 -2.20 8.42 8.89
CA HIS A 23 -2.71 9.09 10.09
C HIS A 23 -3.93 9.91 9.72
N ASP A 24 -5.02 9.70 10.48
CA ASP A 24 -6.25 10.46 10.38
C ASP A 24 -6.38 11.22 11.70
N GLY A 25 -5.87 12.45 11.72
CA GLY A 25 -5.75 13.19 12.95
C GLY A 25 -4.80 12.46 13.91
N ASP A 26 -5.30 12.11 15.09
CA ASP A 26 -4.53 11.37 16.08
C ASP A 26 -4.60 9.86 15.92
N HIS A 27 -5.39 9.40 14.96
CA HIS A 27 -5.58 7.97 14.74
C HIS A 27 -4.63 7.42 13.69
N GLN A 28 -3.92 6.37 14.05
CA GLN A 28 -3.06 5.66 13.12
C GLN A 28 -3.88 4.62 12.37
N VAL A 29 -3.74 4.62 11.04
CA VAL A 29 -4.48 3.70 10.17
C VAL A 29 -3.49 2.78 9.49
N LEU A 30 -3.61 1.47 9.74
CA LEU A 30 -2.74 0.50 9.08
C LEU A 30 -3.21 0.27 7.66
N CYS A 31 -2.32 0.49 6.71
CA CYS A 31 -2.57 0.32 5.29
C CYS A 31 -1.69 -0.81 4.75
N GLY A 32 -2.08 -1.33 3.60
CA GLY A 32 -1.28 -2.34 2.92
C GLY A 32 -1.47 -2.26 1.41
N VAL A 33 -0.42 -2.59 0.67
CA VAL A 33 -0.50 -2.73 -0.78
C VAL A 33 -0.07 -4.15 -1.13
N THR A 34 -0.90 -4.85 -1.91
CA THR A 34 -0.64 -6.26 -2.20
C THR A 34 0.53 -6.45 -3.15
N VAL A 35 1.15 -7.62 -3.06
CA VAL A 35 2.22 -8.03 -3.98
C VAL A 35 1.74 -7.97 -5.43
N GLU A 36 0.51 -8.42 -5.70
CA GLU A 36 -0.05 -8.37 -7.04
C GLU A 36 -0.16 -6.95 -7.58
N ALA A 37 -0.56 -6.00 -6.73
CA ALA A 37 -0.62 -4.60 -7.12
C ALA A 37 0.75 -4.05 -7.47
N LEU A 38 1.75 -4.37 -6.66
CA LEU A 38 3.13 -3.92 -6.92
C LEU A 38 3.67 -4.52 -8.21
N LYS A 39 3.47 -5.82 -8.43
CA LYS A 39 3.94 -6.49 -9.65
C LYS A 39 3.28 -5.92 -10.90
N ARG A 40 2.00 -5.58 -10.81
CA ARG A 40 1.29 -5.02 -11.94
C ARG A 40 1.83 -3.65 -12.34
N CYS A 41 2.15 -2.82 -11.35
CA CYS A 41 2.51 -1.43 -11.58
C CYS A 41 4.01 -1.19 -11.70
N ASP A 42 4.85 -2.14 -11.28
CA ASP A 42 6.30 -2.01 -11.35
C ASP A 42 6.90 -3.07 -12.27
N PRO A 43 7.24 -2.70 -13.51
CA PRO A 43 7.80 -3.66 -14.45
C PRO A 43 9.21 -4.14 -14.06
N SER A 44 9.86 -3.47 -13.10
CA SER A 44 11.17 -3.89 -12.61
C SER A 44 11.11 -5.15 -11.77
N LEU A 45 9.92 -5.47 -11.22
CA LEU A 45 9.77 -6.66 -10.39
C LEU A 45 9.70 -7.92 -11.24
N PRO A 46 10.43 -8.99 -10.88
CA PRO A 46 10.30 -10.27 -11.55
C PRO A 46 8.87 -10.81 -11.44
N ARG A 47 8.35 -11.36 -12.52
CA ARG A 47 7.01 -11.93 -12.52
C ARG A 47 6.98 -13.37 -12.00
N ASN A 48 8.10 -14.05 -12.16
CA ASN A 48 8.24 -15.46 -11.79
C ASN A 48 9.39 -15.64 -10.82
N GLY A 49 9.32 -16.68 -10.00
CA GLY A 49 10.37 -17.02 -9.07
C GLY A 49 10.24 -16.28 -7.75
N LEU A 50 11.21 -16.49 -6.89
CA LEU A 50 11.24 -15.85 -5.58
C LEU A 50 11.76 -14.42 -5.70
N VAL A 51 11.01 -13.50 -5.13
CA VAL A 51 11.40 -12.10 -5.09
C VAL A 51 11.72 -11.74 -3.64
N PRO A 52 12.94 -11.26 -3.36
CA PRO A 52 13.28 -10.85 -2.01
C PRO A 52 12.38 -9.73 -1.49
N ALA A 53 12.11 -9.74 -0.19
CA ALA A 53 11.30 -8.70 0.45
C ALA A 53 11.81 -7.29 0.12
N GLU A 54 13.13 -7.13 0.09
CA GLU A 54 13.78 -5.87 -0.23
C GLU A 54 13.30 -5.29 -1.56
N GLU A 55 13.08 -6.14 -2.57
CA GLU A 55 12.63 -5.69 -3.88
C GLU A 55 11.22 -5.13 -3.83
N PHE A 56 10.34 -5.72 -3.01
CA PHE A 56 9.00 -5.18 -2.82
C PHE A 56 9.03 -3.85 -2.08
N LEU A 57 9.94 -3.69 -1.13
CA LEU A 57 10.09 -2.43 -0.43
C LEU A 57 10.61 -1.33 -1.36
N LYS A 58 11.51 -1.67 -2.26
CA LYS A 58 11.99 -0.74 -3.29
C LYS A 58 10.88 -0.36 -4.27
N ALA A 59 10.06 -1.33 -4.64
CA ALA A 59 8.92 -1.06 -5.52
C ALA A 59 7.94 -0.11 -4.84
N PHE A 60 7.69 -0.30 -3.54
CA PHE A 60 6.87 0.62 -2.78
C PHE A 60 7.40 2.05 -2.87
N GLU A 61 8.71 2.23 -2.69
CA GLU A 61 9.31 3.56 -2.77
C GLU A 61 9.13 4.19 -4.15
N ARG A 62 9.27 3.39 -5.22
CA ARG A 62 9.09 3.90 -6.59
C ARG A 62 7.64 4.33 -6.85
N LEU A 63 6.69 3.63 -6.25
CA LEU A 63 5.25 3.86 -6.47
C LEU A 63 4.60 4.63 -5.32
N MET A 64 5.39 5.15 -4.41
CA MET A 64 4.90 5.72 -3.15
C MET A 64 3.81 6.78 -3.33
N VAL A 65 3.99 7.70 -4.27
CA VAL A 65 3.01 8.76 -4.50
C VAL A 65 1.66 8.18 -4.92
N ASP A 66 1.67 7.24 -5.86
CA ASP A 66 0.44 6.61 -6.33
C ASP A 66 -0.21 5.76 -5.24
N ILE A 67 0.60 5.07 -4.45
CA ILE A 67 0.12 4.26 -3.34
C ILE A 67 -0.56 5.15 -2.30
N HIS A 68 0.07 6.26 -1.92
CA HIS A 68 -0.49 7.19 -0.95
C HIS A 68 -1.79 7.83 -1.47
N ASP A 69 -1.81 8.24 -2.72
CA ASP A 69 -3.01 8.83 -3.31
C ASP A 69 -4.16 7.85 -3.35
N THR A 70 -3.88 6.59 -3.69
CA THR A 70 -4.89 5.54 -3.71
C THR A 70 -5.41 5.27 -2.29
N ALA A 71 -4.53 5.22 -1.31
CA ALA A 71 -4.92 5.03 0.08
C ALA A 71 -5.82 6.16 0.58
N ARG A 72 -5.47 7.40 0.25
CA ARG A 72 -6.30 8.56 0.61
C ARG A 72 -7.69 8.47 0.00
N ALA A 73 -7.75 8.09 -1.28
CA ALA A 73 -9.03 7.98 -1.99
C ALA A 73 -9.90 6.88 -1.37
N LYS A 74 -9.33 5.73 -1.09
CA LYS A 74 -10.08 4.63 -0.47
C LYS A 74 -10.55 5.00 0.92
N HIS A 75 -9.71 5.62 1.71
CA HIS A 75 -10.06 6.06 3.06
C HIS A 75 -11.19 7.08 3.02
N ALA A 76 -11.10 8.06 2.12
CA ALA A 76 -12.12 9.11 1.98
C ALA A 76 -13.48 8.54 1.56
N LYS A 77 -13.47 7.48 0.75
CA LYS A 77 -14.71 6.83 0.30
C LYS A 77 -15.27 5.84 1.32
N GLY A 78 -14.55 5.57 2.40
CA GLY A 78 -14.94 4.57 3.37
C GLY A 78 -14.75 3.14 2.90
N GLU A 79 -13.90 2.93 1.91
CA GLU A 79 -13.58 1.59 1.40
C GLU A 79 -12.57 0.91 2.31
N LEU A 80 -13.02 0.53 3.48
CA LEU A 80 -12.17 -0.05 4.53
C LEU A 80 -12.43 -1.53 4.67
N GLU A 81 -11.35 -2.28 4.96
CA GLU A 81 -11.47 -3.72 5.21
C GLU A 81 -12.10 -3.94 6.57
N ARG A 82 -13.01 -4.90 6.64
CA ARG A 82 -13.72 -5.22 7.87
C ARG A 82 -13.00 -6.26 8.72
N ASP A 83 -12.25 -7.13 8.04
CA ASP A 83 -11.53 -8.22 8.71
C ASP A 83 -10.03 -7.94 8.68
N GLY A 84 -9.35 -8.43 9.71
CA GLY A 84 -7.90 -8.29 9.80
C GLY A 84 -7.45 -6.94 10.33
N ASP A 85 -6.15 -6.77 10.38
CA ASP A 85 -5.51 -5.58 10.93
C ASP A 85 -5.45 -4.42 9.95
N ILE A 86 -5.30 -4.74 8.66
CA ILE A 86 -5.15 -3.72 7.62
C ILE A 86 -6.51 -3.13 7.32
N LYS A 87 -6.64 -1.82 7.50
CA LYS A 87 -7.90 -1.12 7.24
C LYS A 87 -8.03 -0.64 5.81
N VAL A 88 -6.95 -0.15 5.23
CA VAL A 88 -6.94 0.30 3.84
C VAL A 88 -6.05 -0.65 3.06
N LEU A 89 -6.66 -1.53 2.28
CA LEU A 89 -5.93 -2.52 1.49
C LEU A 89 -6.00 -2.16 0.02
N ILE A 90 -4.85 -1.86 -0.54
CA ILE A 90 -4.72 -1.52 -1.96
C ILE A 90 -4.47 -2.80 -2.73
N LYS A 91 -5.46 -3.19 -3.53
CA LYS A 91 -5.42 -4.40 -4.34
C LYS A 91 -5.00 -4.07 -5.76
N ARG A 92 -4.76 -5.12 -6.55
CA ARG A 92 -4.31 -4.98 -7.93
C ARG A 92 -5.16 -4.00 -8.75
N HIS A 93 -6.48 -4.06 -8.61
CA HIS A 93 -7.38 -3.21 -9.38
C HIS A 93 -7.54 -1.79 -8.84
N ASP A 94 -7.07 -1.55 -7.62
CA ASP A 94 -7.16 -0.22 -7.01
C ASP A 94 -6.01 0.67 -7.43
N LEU A 95 -4.84 0.08 -7.67
CA LEU A 95 -3.65 0.83 -8.06
C LEU A 95 -3.56 0.85 -9.57
N LEU A 96 -3.79 2.01 -10.14
CA LEU A 96 -3.80 2.16 -11.59
C LEU A 96 -2.40 2.07 -12.15
N SER A 97 -2.24 1.29 -13.21
CA SER A 97 -0.99 1.24 -13.94
C SER A 97 -1.09 2.13 -15.17
N TYR A 98 -0.01 2.75 -15.50
CA TYR A 98 0.09 3.64 -16.66
C TYR A 98 0.75 2.96 -17.83
#